data_262fdc1c71e62e7c32da582743c702b0
#
_entry.id   262fdc1c71e62e7c32da582743c702b0
#
_cell.length_a   1.000
_cell.length_b   1.000
_cell.length_c   1.000
_cell.angle_alpha   90.00
_cell.angle_beta   90.00
_cell.angle_gamma   90.00
#
_symmetry.space_group_name_H-M   'P 1'
#
loop_
_entity.id
_entity.type
_entity.pdbx_description
1 polymer ?
#
loop_
_entity_poly.entity_id
_entity_poly.type
_entity_poly.pdbx_seq_one_letter_code
_entity_poly.pdbx_strand_id
1 'polypeptide(L)'
;MNPQSPKIKEIAEHYASGYEEHRLNAGSGKLERERSRELLKRFLPPAPAGILDIGGGPGGHALWLAQQGYEVHLIDITPLHVELAREASRRQSDAPLASTTVGDACSLSWSAESTDAALLFGPLYHLTDRESRLRALREAHRVLRSGGVLLGVGISRFASTLDGIRRDFLKDPAFADIAGQDLKNGQHRNPTGLPDYFMDAFFHHPDELRKEMADAGFVVAGIYGVEGPGWLVSDFDEWWNNPQLQDRLMRIARIVEAEPSVLGVSAHMMVVGHKLKAA
;
A
#
# COMPACT_ATOMS: atom_id res chain seq x y z
N MET A 1 5.36 -18.09 6.57
CA MET A 1 4.07 -18.79 6.85
C MET A 1 3.92 -20.00 5.94
N ASN A 2 3.17 -21.02 6.36
CA ASN A 2 2.89 -22.16 5.47
C ASN A 2 1.98 -21.69 4.33
N PRO A 3 2.29 -21.96 3.03
CA PRO A 3 1.44 -21.59 1.89
C PRO A 3 0.00 -22.10 1.96
N GLN A 4 -0.28 -23.05 2.86
CA GLN A 4 -1.62 -23.61 3.13
C GLN A 4 -2.30 -22.99 4.36
N SER A 5 -1.81 -21.89 4.90
CA SER A 5 -2.46 -21.20 6.03
C SER A 5 -3.85 -20.73 5.59
N PRO A 6 -4.91 -20.92 6.42
CA PRO A 6 -6.27 -20.45 6.12
C PRO A 6 -6.32 -18.99 5.70
N LYS A 7 -5.48 -18.15 6.28
CA LYS A 7 -5.38 -16.72 6.00
C LYS A 7 -4.82 -16.41 4.60
N ILE A 8 -3.86 -17.19 4.10
CA ILE A 8 -3.35 -17.04 2.71
C ILE A 8 -4.44 -17.41 1.71
N LYS A 9 -5.22 -18.45 2.04
CA LYS A 9 -6.35 -18.87 1.21
C LYS A 9 -7.45 -17.80 1.16
N GLU A 10 -7.77 -17.17 2.28
CA GLU A 10 -8.75 -16.08 2.38
C GLU A 10 -8.30 -14.84 1.59
N ILE A 11 -7.03 -14.45 1.69
CA ILE A 11 -6.43 -13.38 0.88
C ILE A 11 -6.51 -13.75 -0.61
N ALA A 12 -6.12 -14.97 -0.98
CA ALA A 12 -6.17 -15.43 -2.37
C ALA A 12 -7.59 -15.47 -2.94
N GLU A 13 -8.58 -15.90 -2.15
CA GLU A 13 -9.99 -15.92 -2.55
C GLU A 13 -10.57 -14.52 -2.72
N HIS A 14 -10.25 -13.58 -1.82
CA HIS A 14 -10.66 -12.16 -1.94
C HIS A 14 -10.14 -11.55 -3.25
N TYR A 15 -8.89 -11.80 -3.58
CA TYR A 15 -8.24 -11.23 -4.77
C TYR A 15 -8.49 -12.03 -6.06
N ALA A 16 -8.99 -13.25 -5.98
CA ALA A 16 -9.35 -14.06 -7.17
C ALA A 16 -10.48 -13.44 -8.01
N SER A 17 -11.23 -12.48 -7.46
CA SER A 17 -12.27 -11.71 -8.18
C SER A 17 -11.73 -10.67 -9.17
N GLY A 18 -10.40 -10.46 -9.27
CA GLY A 18 -9.79 -9.39 -10.08
C GLY A 18 -9.98 -7.99 -9.48
N TYR A 19 -10.43 -7.89 -8.24
CA TYR A 19 -10.76 -6.63 -7.58
C TYR A 19 -9.58 -5.63 -7.58
N GLU A 20 -8.36 -6.07 -7.26
CA GLU A 20 -7.19 -5.20 -7.20
C GLU A 20 -6.76 -4.65 -8.57
N GLU A 21 -6.88 -5.43 -9.65
CA GLU A 21 -6.56 -4.97 -11.00
C GLU A 21 -7.42 -3.76 -11.41
N HIS A 22 -8.66 -3.74 -10.94
CA HIS A 22 -9.62 -2.68 -11.28
C HIS A 22 -9.70 -1.57 -10.24
N ARG A 23 -9.38 -1.83 -8.97
CA ARG A 23 -9.53 -0.90 -7.85
C ARG A 23 -8.83 0.45 -8.10
N LEU A 24 -7.58 0.42 -8.52
CA LEU A 24 -6.80 1.65 -8.80
C LEU A 24 -7.21 2.35 -10.12
N ASN A 25 -8.10 1.76 -10.89
CA ASN A 25 -8.59 2.32 -12.15
C ASN A 25 -10.04 2.84 -12.05
N ALA A 26 -10.72 2.66 -10.92
CA ALA A 26 -12.10 3.05 -10.70
C ALA A 26 -12.25 3.99 -9.50
N GLY A 27 -13.23 4.89 -9.56
CA GLY A 27 -13.58 5.78 -8.45
C GLY A 27 -12.36 6.51 -7.86
N SER A 28 -12.32 6.63 -6.52
CA SER A 28 -11.23 7.29 -5.79
C SER A 28 -9.89 6.57 -5.86
N GLY A 29 -9.84 5.30 -6.29
CA GLY A 29 -8.60 4.59 -6.56
C GLY A 29 -7.72 5.26 -7.62
N LYS A 30 -8.33 6.02 -8.55
CA LYS A 30 -7.59 6.84 -9.51
C LYS A 30 -6.74 7.92 -8.82
N LEU A 31 -7.28 8.58 -7.78
CA LEU A 31 -6.56 9.58 -6.99
C LEU A 31 -5.43 8.91 -6.19
N GLU A 32 -5.72 7.78 -5.53
CA GLU A 32 -4.72 6.98 -4.83
C GLU A 32 -3.54 6.63 -5.75
N ARG A 33 -3.82 6.11 -6.94
CA ARG A 33 -2.81 5.75 -7.94
C ARG A 33 -1.93 6.93 -8.34
N GLU A 34 -2.53 8.05 -8.75
CA GLU A 34 -1.76 9.20 -9.22
C GLU A 34 -0.94 9.85 -8.09
N ARG A 35 -1.51 9.94 -6.89
CA ARG A 35 -0.80 10.45 -5.72
C ARG A 35 0.33 9.53 -5.27
N SER A 36 0.10 8.22 -5.26
CA SER A 36 1.16 7.24 -4.98
C SER A 36 2.32 7.38 -5.96
N ARG A 37 2.04 7.54 -7.27
CA ARG A 37 3.07 7.76 -8.29
C ARG A 37 3.84 9.08 -8.10
N GLU A 38 3.17 10.16 -7.66
CA GLU A 38 3.86 11.41 -7.32
C GLU A 38 4.82 11.25 -6.14
N LEU A 39 4.39 10.56 -5.08
CA LEU A 39 5.22 10.28 -3.91
C LEU A 39 6.37 9.34 -4.27
N LEU A 40 6.13 8.30 -5.08
CA LEU A 40 7.17 7.43 -5.61
C LEU A 40 8.23 8.23 -6.38
N LYS A 41 7.83 9.09 -7.32
CA LYS A 41 8.76 9.95 -8.08
C LYS A 41 9.59 10.88 -7.18
N ARG A 42 9.04 11.31 -6.05
CA ARG A 42 9.69 12.23 -5.11
C ARG A 42 10.77 11.55 -4.28
N PHE A 43 10.52 10.32 -3.84
CA PHE A 43 11.33 9.66 -2.82
C PHE A 43 12.20 8.51 -3.34
N LEU A 44 11.89 7.95 -4.49
CA LEU A 44 12.75 6.95 -5.11
C LEU A 44 14.06 7.58 -5.61
N PRO A 45 15.18 6.82 -5.59
CA PRO A 45 16.41 7.25 -6.24
C PRO A 45 16.19 7.44 -7.74
N PRO A 46 17.02 8.24 -8.42
CA PRO A 46 16.94 8.36 -9.88
C PRO A 46 17.12 7.00 -10.57
N ALA A 47 16.38 6.77 -11.66
CA ALA A 47 16.62 5.62 -12.53
C ALA A 47 17.96 5.76 -13.29
N PRO A 48 18.66 4.65 -13.59
CA PRO A 48 18.30 3.29 -13.25
C PRO A 48 18.64 2.95 -11.80
N ALA A 49 17.71 2.26 -11.11
CA ALA A 49 17.92 1.75 -9.75
C ALA A 49 17.11 0.45 -9.58
N GLY A 50 17.59 -0.44 -8.71
CA GLY A 50 16.92 -1.69 -8.38
C GLY A 50 15.80 -1.47 -7.35
N ILE A 51 14.58 -1.87 -7.68
CA ILE A 51 13.41 -1.76 -6.81
C ILE A 51 12.85 -3.14 -6.52
N LEU A 52 12.59 -3.43 -5.24
CA LEU A 52 11.88 -4.62 -4.81
C LEU A 52 10.45 -4.23 -4.37
N ASP A 53 9.44 -4.64 -5.16
CA ASP A 53 8.03 -4.43 -4.86
C ASP A 53 7.50 -5.65 -4.09
N ILE A 54 7.34 -5.50 -2.77
CA ILE A 54 6.99 -6.55 -1.81
C ILE A 54 5.49 -6.50 -1.53
N GLY A 55 4.77 -7.54 -1.96
CA GLY A 55 3.31 -7.54 -1.97
C GLY A 55 2.76 -6.71 -3.13
N GLY A 56 3.44 -6.76 -4.29
CA GLY A 56 3.12 -5.93 -5.45
C GLY A 56 1.83 -6.30 -6.18
N GLY A 57 1.10 -7.33 -5.72
CA GLY A 57 -0.14 -7.77 -6.32
C GLY A 57 0.01 -8.11 -7.81
N PRO A 58 -0.95 -7.73 -8.68
CA PRO A 58 -0.86 -7.94 -10.13
C PRO A 58 0.11 -6.98 -10.83
N GLY A 59 0.88 -6.17 -10.10
CA GLY A 59 1.99 -5.38 -10.63
C GLY A 59 1.65 -3.94 -11.04
N GLY A 60 0.57 -3.35 -10.55
CA GLY A 60 0.13 -2.02 -10.97
C GLY A 60 1.18 -0.91 -10.83
N HIS A 61 1.91 -0.88 -9.72
CA HIS A 61 3.03 0.06 -9.52
C HIS A 61 4.34 -0.47 -10.13
N ALA A 62 4.61 -1.77 -10.00
CA ALA A 62 5.83 -2.39 -10.54
C ALA A 62 5.99 -2.18 -12.05
N LEU A 63 4.94 -2.47 -12.83
CA LEU A 63 4.94 -2.29 -14.29
C LEU A 63 5.13 -0.82 -14.69
N TRP A 64 4.48 0.08 -13.98
CA TRP A 64 4.66 1.51 -14.23
C TRP A 64 6.08 1.98 -13.90
N LEU A 65 6.70 1.51 -12.80
CA LEU A 65 8.09 1.82 -12.46
C LEU A 65 9.07 1.27 -13.49
N ALA A 66 8.85 0.07 -14.00
CA ALA A 66 9.66 -0.48 -15.09
C ALA A 66 9.61 0.43 -16.34
N GLN A 67 8.44 1.00 -16.69
CA GLN A 67 8.32 2.01 -17.76
C GLN A 67 9.06 3.31 -17.46
N GLN A 68 9.32 3.62 -16.16
CA GLN A 68 10.14 4.78 -15.78
C GLN A 68 11.65 4.47 -15.80
N GLY A 69 12.07 3.28 -16.23
CA GLY A 69 13.47 2.87 -16.37
C GLY A 69 14.09 2.23 -15.14
N TYR A 70 13.28 1.80 -14.16
CA TYR A 70 13.77 1.05 -13.00
C TYR A 70 13.89 -0.43 -13.29
N GLU A 71 14.86 -1.10 -12.65
CA GLU A 71 14.95 -2.55 -12.60
C GLU A 71 14.04 -3.06 -11.46
N VAL A 72 12.84 -3.55 -11.80
CA VAL A 72 11.81 -3.88 -10.83
C VAL A 72 11.64 -5.38 -10.67
N HIS A 73 11.78 -5.84 -9.43
CA HIS A 73 11.49 -7.21 -9.00
C HIS A 73 10.20 -7.21 -8.18
N LEU A 74 9.25 -8.06 -8.53
CA LEU A 74 7.98 -8.18 -7.83
C LEU A 74 7.95 -9.47 -7.01
N ILE A 75 7.53 -9.35 -5.74
CA ILE A 75 7.25 -10.48 -4.86
C ILE A 75 5.81 -10.33 -4.35
N ASP A 76 5.02 -11.40 -4.45
CA ASP A 76 3.70 -11.48 -3.83
C ASP A 76 3.45 -12.87 -3.26
N ILE A 77 2.69 -12.95 -2.17
CA ILE A 77 2.37 -14.23 -1.52
C ILE A 77 1.34 -15.03 -2.31
N THR A 78 0.57 -14.38 -3.18
CA THR A 78 -0.53 -14.96 -3.95
C THR A 78 -0.03 -15.40 -5.32
N PRO A 79 0.02 -16.72 -5.63
CA PRO A 79 0.50 -17.21 -6.92
C PRO A 79 -0.24 -16.63 -8.13
N LEU A 80 -1.55 -16.39 -8.00
CA LEU A 80 -2.37 -15.78 -9.05
C LEU A 80 -1.89 -14.37 -9.39
N HIS A 81 -1.60 -13.54 -8.38
CA HIS A 81 -1.07 -12.18 -8.60
C HIS A 81 0.27 -12.21 -9.35
N VAL A 82 1.17 -13.12 -8.93
CA VAL A 82 2.48 -13.28 -9.60
C VAL A 82 2.31 -13.68 -11.06
N GLU A 83 1.37 -14.56 -11.38
CA GLU A 83 1.11 -14.94 -12.78
C GLU A 83 0.51 -13.79 -13.58
N LEU A 84 -0.48 -13.06 -13.02
CA LEU A 84 -1.04 -11.86 -13.66
C LEU A 84 0.03 -10.80 -13.94
N ALA A 85 0.91 -10.53 -12.95
CA ALA A 85 2.03 -9.60 -13.11
C ALA A 85 3.00 -10.07 -14.19
N ARG A 86 3.30 -11.38 -14.25
CA ARG A 86 4.16 -11.99 -15.27
C ARG A 86 3.57 -11.86 -16.67
N GLU A 87 2.29 -12.13 -16.83
CA GLU A 87 1.60 -11.97 -18.10
C GLU A 87 1.55 -10.51 -18.55
N ALA A 88 1.26 -9.59 -17.64
CA ALA A 88 1.26 -8.17 -17.92
C ALA A 88 2.66 -7.67 -18.31
N SER A 89 3.72 -8.17 -17.63
CA SER A 89 5.11 -7.89 -17.96
C SER A 89 5.51 -8.36 -19.36
N ARG A 90 5.06 -9.57 -19.77
CA ARG A 90 5.29 -10.07 -21.12
C ARG A 90 4.62 -9.19 -22.20
N ARG A 91 3.43 -8.64 -21.91
CA ARG A 91 2.74 -7.69 -22.82
C ARG A 91 3.44 -6.34 -22.91
N GLN A 92 4.20 -5.97 -21.88
CA GLN A 92 5.00 -4.75 -21.81
C GLN A 92 6.46 -5.03 -22.20
N SER A 93 6.70 -5.50 -23.42
CA SER A 93 8.00 -6.00 -23.90
C SER A 93 9.14 -4.98 -23.84
N ASP A 94 8.84 -3.68 -23.98
CA ASP A 94 9.85 -2.61 -24.04
C ASP A 94 10.39 -2.23 -22.64
N ALA A 95 9.64 -2.59 -21.57
CA ALA A 95 10.02 -2.33 -20.19
C ALA A 95 9.49 -3.44 -19.28
N PRO A 96 9.94 -4.70 -19.41
CA PRO A 96 9.44 -5.81 -18.60
C PRO A 96 9.92 -5.69 -17.15
N LEU A 97 9.23 -6.39 -16.25
CA LEU A 97 9.75 -6.62 -14.91
C LEU A 97 11.00 -7.51 -14.96
N ALA A 98 12.00 -7.20 -14.15
CA ALA A 98 13.22 -8.00 -14.04
C ALA A 98 12.93 -9.40 -13.48
N SER A 99 12.00 -9.53 -12.53
CA SER A 99 11.47 -10.82 -12.09
C SER A 99 10.10 -10.70 -11.41
N THR A 100 9.38 -11.84 -11.37
CA THR A 100 8.15 -12.00 -10.58
C THR A 100 8.24 -13.31 -9.81
N THR A 101 8.06 -13.27 -8.48
CA THR A 101 8.33 -14.41 -7.59
C THR A 101 7.23 -14.54 -6.54
N VAL A 102 6.79 -15.77 -6.27
CA VAL A 102 5.93 -16.04 -5.11
C VAL A 102 6.80 -16.04 -3.85
N GLY A 103 6.41 -15.21 -2.85
CA GLY A 103 7.20 -15.09 -1.62
C GLY A 103 6.44 -14.41 -0.49
N ASP A 104 6.97 -14.60 0.74
CA ASP A 104 6.41 -14.01 1.97
C ASP A 104 7.24 -12.78 2.37
N ALA A 105 6.57 -11.65 2.56
CA ALA A 105 7.18 -10.40 3.05
C ALA A 105 7.93 -10.57 4.38
N CYS A 106 7.49 -11.52 5.22
CA CYS A 106 8.12 -11.82 6.50
C CYS A 106 9.39 -12.71 6.40
N SER A 107 9.71 -13.23 5.21
CA SER A 107 10.85 -14.13 4.99
C SER A 107 11.25 -14.08 3.51
N LEU A 108 11.95 -13.02 3.13
CA LEU A 108 12.33 -12.79 1.74
C LEU A 108 13.50 -13.68 1.33
N SER A 109 13.32 -14.48 0.27
CA SER A 109 14.41 -15.21 -0.40
C SER A 109 15.23 -14.24 -1.27
N TRP A 110 15.74 -13.17 -0.66
CA TRP A 110 16.49 -12.10 -1.29
C TRP A 110 17.76 -11.81 -0.51
N SER A 111 18.85 -11.52 -1.19
CA SER A 111 20.13 -11.24 -0.53
C SER A 111 20.07 -9.94 0.28
N ALA A 112 20.82 -9.88 1.38
CA ALA A 112 21.00 -8.63 2.10
C ALA A 112 21.71 -7.60 1.19
N GLU A 113 21.36 -6.33 1.37
CA GLU A 113 22.00 -5.19 0.68
C GLU A 113 22.06 -5.32 -0.86
N SER A 114 20.95 -5.78 -1.46
CA SER A 114 20.88 -6.08 -2.89
C SER A 114 19.98 -5.13 -3.69
N THR A 115 19.15 -4.31 -3.03
CA THR A 115 18.22 -3.39 -3.72
C THR A 115 18.41 -1.94 -3.24
N ASP A 116 18.13 -0.97 -4.11
CA ASP A 116 18.28 0.46 -3.81
C ASP A 116 17.02 1.02 -3.14
N ALA A 117 15.86 0.49 -3.50
CA ALA A 117 14.58 0.85 -2.89
C ALA A 117 13.69 -0.39 -2.70
N ALA A 118 12.79 -0.31 -1.72
CA ALA A 118 11.76 -1.32 -1.49
C ALA A 118 10.40 -0.64 -1.36
N LEU A 119 9.36 -1.29 -1.88
CA LEU A 119 7.96 -0.92 -1.68
C LEU A 119 7.30 -1.98 -0.80
N LEU A 120 6.43 -1.54 0.10
CA LEU A 120 5.63 -2.40 0.98
C LEU A 120 4.18 -1.89 1.00
N PHE A 121 3.49 -2.04 -0.16
CA PHE A 121 2.15 -1.53 -0.42
C PHE A 121 1.14 -2.69 -0.36
N GLY A 122 0.71 -3.09 0.79
CA GLY A 122 -0.18 -4.23 1.02
C GLY A 122 0.13 -4.94 2.32
N PRO A 123 1.34 -5.48 2.49
CA PRO A 123 1.66 -6.30 3.64
C PRO A 123 1.40 -5.63 4.99
N LEU A 124 1.62 -4.31 5.14
CA LEU A 124 1.45 -3.63 6.42
C LEU A 124 0.01 -3.61 6.93
N TYR A 125 -0.99 -3.69 6.06
CA TYR A 125 -2.38 -3.78 6.52
C TYR A 125 -2.94 -5.20 6.45
N HIS A 126 -2.37 -6.12 5.67
CA HIS A 126 -2.76 -7.53 5.68
C HIS A 126 -2.14 -8.34 6.83
N LEU A 127 -0.99 -7.91 7.35
CA LEU A 127 -0.36 -8.51 8.52
C LEU A 127 -0.98 -7.93 9.79
N THR A 128 -2.01 -8.60 10.31
CA THR A 128 -2.83 -8.07 11.41
C THR A 128 -2.14 -8.05 12.77
N ASP A 129 -1.10 -8.87 12.99
CA ASP A 129 -0.30 -8.83 14.20
C ASP A 129 0.97 -7.99 14.01
N ARG A 130 1.33 -7.25 15.05
CA ARG A 130 2.47 -6.33 15.03
C ARG A 130 3.80 -7.01 14.75
N GLU A 131 4.00 -8.21 15.30
CA GLU A 131 5.27 -8.92 15.15
C GLU A 131 5.53 -9.34 13.71
N SER A 132 4.50 -9.75 12.99
CA SER A 132 4.57 -10.02 11.55
C SER A 132 4.86 -8.76 10.75
N ARG A 133 4.25 -7.62 11.06
CA ARG A 133 4.57 -6.34 10.39
C ARG A 133 6.02 -5.93 10.63
N LEU A 134 6.51 -6.04 11.87
CA LEU A 134 7.92 -5.76 12.18
C LEU A 134 8.88 -6.71 11.47
N ARG A 135 8.52 -8.01 11.31
CA ARG A 135 9.34 -8.94 10.52
C ARG A 135 9.41 -8.50 9.06
N ALA A 136 8.28 -8.16 8.44
CA ALA A 136 8.26 -7.68 7.06
C ALA A 136 9.11 -6.40 6.88
N LEU A 137 8.98 -5.45 7.81
CA LEU A 137 9.79 -4.23 7.81
C LEU A 137 11.30 -4.52 7.99
N ARG A 138 11.67 -5.44 8.89
CA ARG A 138 13.08 -5.85 9.10
C ARG A 138 13.63 -6.59 7.88
N GLU A 139 12.83 -7.41 7.21
CA GLU A 139 13.24 -8.06 5.96
C GLU A 139 13.45 -7.02 4.85
N ALA A 140 12.57 -6.04 4.71
CA ALA A 140 12.77 -4.92 3.80
C ALA A 140 14.05 -4.12 4.15
N HIS A 141 14.31 -3.87 5.44
CA HIS A 141 15.54 -3.23 5.88
C HIS A 141 16.79 -4.07 5.56
N ARG A 142 16.72 -5.39 5.73
CA ARG A 142 17.84 -6.31 5.44
C ARG A 142 18.24 -6.28 3.97
N VAL A 143 17.26 -6.33 3.06
CA VAL A 143 17.53 -6.39 1.61
C VAL A 143 17.96 -5.05 1.01
N LEU A 144 17.62 -3.93 1.65
CA LEU A 144 18.04 -2.61 1.22
C LEU A 144 19.55 -2.42 1.41
N ARG A 145 20.17 -1.80 0.42
CA ARG A 145 21.55 -1.28 0.52
C ARG A 145 21.64 -0.19 1.57
N SER A 146 22.83 0.04 2.06
CA SER A 146 23.13 1.18 2.94
C SER A 146 22.77 2.51 2.23
N GLY A 147 21.92 3.32 2.85
CA GLY A 147 21.34 4.54 2.27
C GLY A 147 20.08 4.32 1.41
N GLY A 148 19.63 3.08 1.25
CA GLY A 148 18.41 2.74 0.52
C GLY A 148 17.14 3.24 1.21
N VAL A 149 16.05 3.31 0.45
CA VAL A 149 14.76 3.84 0.89
C VAL A 149 13.67 2.78 0.87
N LEU A 150 12.85 2.76 1.93
CA LEU A 150 11.59 2.02 1.99
C LEU A 150 10.41 3.00 1.92
N LEU A 151 9.46 2.72 1.03
CA LEU A 151 8.14 3.34 1.03
C LEU A 151 7.12 2.27 1.43
N GLY A 152 6.45 2.48 2.56
CA GLY A 152 5.41 1.58 3.08
C GLY A 152 4.05 2.26 3.12
N VAL A 153 2.97 1.52 2.87
CA VAL A 153 1.60 2.05 2.93
C VAL A 153 0.80 1.34 4.00
N GLY A 154 0.16 2.12 4.87
CA GLY A 154 -0.84 1.67 5.82
C GLY A 154 -2.21 2.29 5.53
N ILE A 155 -3.29 1.56 5.81
CA ILE A 155 -4.65 2.11 5.81
C ILE A 155 -4.84 2.91 7.10
N SER A 156 -5.49 4.06 7.00
CA SER A 156 -5.79 4.91 8.15
C SER A 156 -6.79 4.24 9.10
N ARG A 157 -6.54 4.34 10.40
CA ARG A 157 -7.46 3.91 11.47
C ARG A 157 -8.86 4.52 11.36
N PHE A 158 -8.97 5.66 10.73
CA PHE A 158 -10.22 6.39 10.58
C PHE A 158 -10.95 6.07 9.27
N ALA A 159 -10.36 5.27 8.38
CA ALA A 159 -10.88 5.02 7.03
C ALA A 159 -12.28 4.40 7.06
N SER A 160 -12.53 3.36 7.87
CA SER A 160 -13.87 2.75 7.97
C SER A 160 -14.92 3.74 8.44
N THR A 161 -14.60 4.57 9.43
CA THR A 161 -15.56 5.56 9.94
C THR A 161 -15.91 6.59 8.87
N LEU A 162 -14.92 7.11 8.15
CA LEU A 162 -15.13 8.10 7.09
C LEU A 162 -15.86 7.51 5.88
N ASP A 163 -15.50 6.29 5.47
CA ASP A 163 -16.20 5.59 4.39
C ASP A 163 -17.64 5.22 4.80
N GLY A 164 -17.80 4.78 6.04
CA GLY A 164 -19.11 4.44 6.61
C GLY A 164 -20.05 5.64 6.69
N ILE A 165 -19.53 6.86 6.96
CA ILE A 165 -20.31 8.11 6.87
C ILE A 165 -20.66 8.40 5.41
N ARG A 166 -19.68 8.32 4.51
CA ARG A 166 -19.84 8.64 3.08
C ARG A 166 -20.81 7.71 2.36
N ARG A 167 -20.78 6.41 2.69
CA ARG A 167 -21.57 5.35 2.04
C ARG A 167 -22.79 4.90 2.84
N ASP A 168 -23.11 5.60 3.93
CA ASP A 168 -24.22 5.23 4.83
C ASP A 168 -24.06 3.86 5.53
N PHE A 169 -22.90 3.26 5.51
CA PHE A 169 -22.64 1.94 6.14
C PHE A 169 -22.79 1.97 7.66
N LEU A 170 -22.57 3.11 8.31
CA LEU A 170 -22.81 3.27 9.76
C LEU A 170 -24.29 3.09 10.16
N LYS A 171 -25.22 3.02 9.22
CA LYS A 171 -26.62 2.65 9.49
C LYS A 171 -26.77 1.18 9.80
N ASP A 172 -25.81 0.32 9.35
CA ASP A 172 -25.73 -1.09 9.74
C ASP A 172 -24.98 -1.22 11.07
N PRO A 173 -25.63 -1.76 12.13
CA PRO A 173 -24.97 -1.96 13.42
C PRO A 173 -23.69 -2.82 13.33
N ALA A 174 -23.67 -3.83 12.46
CA ALA A 174 -22.49 -4.69 12.29
C ALA A 174 -21.29 -3.91 11.75
N PHE A 175 -21.50 -2.99 10.77
CA PHE A 175 -20.43 -2.13 10.30
C PHE A 175 -20.03 -1.07 11.33
N ALA A 176 -20.99 -0.54 12.09
CA ALA A 176 -20.70 0.41 13.17
C ALA A 176 -19.79 -0.22 14.25
N ASP A 177 -20.01 -1.50 14.58
CA ASP A 177 -19.15 -2.25 15.50
C ASP A 177 -17.74 -2.45 14.91
N ILE A 178 -17.60 -2.78 13.63
CA ILE A 178 -16.32 -2.88 12.93
C ILE A 178 -15.57 -1.54 12.99
N ALA A 179 -16.21 -0.45 12.59
CA ALA A 179 -15.62 0.89 12.62
C ALA A 179 -15.24 1.34 14.06
N GLY A 180 -16.05 0.99 15.05
CA GLY A 180 -15.76 1.22 16.46
C GLY A 180 -14.51 0.46 16.95
N GLN A 181 -14.34 -0.78 16.50
CA GLN A 181 -13.15 -1.58 16.79
C GLN A 181 -11.89 -1.02 16.11
N ASP A 182 -12.01 -0.57 14.87
CA ASP A 182 -10.92 0.09 14.15
C ASP A 182 -10.43 1.34 14.90
N LEU A 183 -11.35 2.22 15.31
CA LEU A 183 -11.01 3.41 16.09
C LEU A 183 -10.31 3.08 17.39
N LYS A 184 -10.69 1.99 18.04
CA LYS A 184 -10.15 1.59 19.34
C LYS A 184 -8.71 1.07 19.25
N ASN A 185 -8.39 0.22 18.26
CA ASN A 185 -7.10 -0.47 18.22
C ASN A 185 -6.61 -0.84 16.82
N GLY A 186 -7.28 -0.43 15.76
CA GLY A 186 -6.91 -0.70 14.37
C GLY A 186 -7.11 -2.15 13.91
N GLN A 187 -7.71 -3.00 14.72
CA GLN A 187 -7.98 -4.40 14.38
C GLN A 187 -9.27 -4.51 13.56
N HIS A 188 -9.17 -4.25 12.27
CA HIS A 188 -10.29 -4.42 11.36
C HIS A 188 -10.65 -5.90 11.26
N ARG A 189 -11.88 -6.24 11.65
CA ARG A 189 -12.42 -7.60 11.62
C ARG A 189 -13.80 -7.56 11.01
N ASN A 190 -14.00 -8.32 9.93
CA ASN A 190 -15.27 -8.39 9.22
C ASN A 190 -15.93 -9.75 9.42
N PRO A 191 -16.70 -9.94 10.51
CA PRO A 191 -17.38 -11.21 10.76
C PRO A 191 -18.59 -11.45 9.83
N THR A 192 -19.01 -10.43 9.07
CA THR A 192 -20.19 -10.52 8.19
C THR A 192 -19.89 -11.24 6.88
N GLY A 193 -18.62 -11.25 6.45
CA GLY A 193 -18.20 -11.73 5.14
C GLY A 193 -18.67 -10.89 3.96
N LEU A 194 -19.27 -9.70 4.21
CA LEU A 194 -19.66 -8.78 3.14
C LEU A 194 -18.41 -8.13 2.53
N PRO A 195 -18.16 -8.30 1.21
CA PRO A 195 -16.94 -7.76 0.57
C PRO A 195 -16.81 -6.25 0.69
N ASP A 196 -17.93 -5.52 0.70
CA ASP A 196 -17.97 -4.06 0.83
C ASP A 196 -17.42 -3.55 2.18
N TYR A 197 -17.39 -4.40 3.21
CA TYR A 197 -16.87 -4.04 4.53
C TYR A 197 -15.38 -4.35 4.68
N PHE A 198 -14.71 -4.67 3.60
CA PHE A 198 -13.32 -5.05 3.50
C PHE A 198 -13.03 -6.37 4.25
N MET A 199 -11.83 -6.89 4.07
CA MET A 199 -11.37 -8.12 4.72
C MET A 199 -10.62 -7.82 6.02
N ASP A 200 -10.32 -8.85 6.80
CA ASP A 200 -9.51 -8.73 8.01
C ASP A 200 -8.18 -8.02 7.74
N ALA A 201 -7.93 -6.92 8.45
CA ALA A 201 -6.79 -6.05 8.24
C ALA A 201 -6.33 -5.37 9.54
N PHE A 202 -5.25 -4.60 9.46
CA PHE A 202 -4.82 -3.69 10.49
C PHE A 202 -4.78 -2.26 9.96
N PHE A 203 -5.52 -1.37 10.60
CA PHE A 203 -5.61 0.04 10.25
C PHE A 203 -4.77 0.87 11.22
N HIS A 204 -3.79 1.57 10.66
CA HIS A 204 -2.78 2.26 11.44
C HIS A 204 -3.23 3.65 11.93
N HIS A 205 -2.89 3.98 13.18
CA HIS A 205 -2.72 5.37 13.56
C HIS A 205 -1.40 5.89 12.95
N PRO A 206 -1.30 7.17 12.51
CA PRO A 206 -0.06 7.69 11.93
C PRO A 206 1.17 7.47 12.83
N ASP A 207 1.04 7.69 14.13
CA ASP A 207 2.15 7.50 15.09
C ASP A 207 2.58 6.04 15.23
N GLU A 208 1.64 5.08 15.10
CA GLU A 208 1.97 3.66 15.14
C GLU A 208 2.75 3.23 13.89
N LEU A 209 2.31 3.71 12.72
CA LEU A 209 3.03 3.45 11.46
C LEU A 209 4.46 4.02 11.52
N ARG A 210 4.62 5.24 12.04
CA ARG A 210 5.93 5.85 12.30
C ARG A 210 6.77 5.01 13.25
N LYS A 211 6.17 4.58 14.36
CA LYS A 211 6.86 3.81 15.39
C LYS A 211 7.30 2.43 14.87
N GLU A 212 6.45 1.72 14.14
CA GLU A 212 6.79 0.40 13.59
C GLU A 212 7.96 0.50 12.59
N MET A 213 7.98 1.54 11.75
CA MET A 213 9.07 1.81 10.85
C MET A 213 10.40 2.06 11.61
N ALA A 214 10.35 2.90 12.67
CA ALA A 214 11.52 3.18 13.51
C ALA A 214 11.99 1.94 14.29
N ASP A 215 11.06 1.14 14.86
CA ASP A 215 11.37 -0.09 15.60
C ASP A 215 11.98 -1.18 14.69
N ALA A 216 11.78 -1.08 13.37
CA ALA A 216 12.42 -1.94 12.38
C ALA A 216 13.81 -1.44 11.92
N GLY A 217 14.29 -0.31 12.44
CA GLY A 217 15.65 0.22 12.18
C GLY A 217 15.73 1.32 11.13
N PHE A 218 14.61 1.83 10.62
CA PHE A 218 14.60 2.93 9.67
C PHE A 218 14.66 4.30 10.34
N VAL A 219 15.36 5.24 9.71
CA VAL A 219 15.20 6.68 9.98
C VAL A 219 14.00 7.18 9.17
N VAL A 220 12.93 7.55 9.87
CA VAL A 220 11.68 7.97 9.24
C VAL A 220 11.82 9.40 8.72
N ALA A 221 11.76 9.57 7.39
CA ALA A 221 11.79 10.86 6.72
C ALA A 221 10.43 11.58 6.82
N GLY A 222 9.33 10.85 6.76
CA GLY A 222 7.99 11.43 6.88
C GLY A 222 6.87 10.40 6.73
N ILE A 223 5.65 10.86 7.02
CA ILE A 223 4.40 10.18 6.67
C ILE A 223 3.57 11.15 5.85
N TYR A 224 2.98 10.65 4.78
CA TYR A 224 2.23 11.44 3.80
C TYR A 224 0.86 10.82 3.57
N GLY A 225 -0.19 11.62 3.72
CA GLY A 225 -1.53 11.23 3.29
C GLY A 225 -1.58 11.11 1.76
N VAL A 226 -1.98 9.96 1.26
CA VAL A 226 -1.98 9.70 -0.19
C VAL A 226 -3.08 10.53 -0.86
N GLU A 227 -4.33 10.30 -0.52
CA GLU A 227 -5.50 10.96 -1.14
C GLU A 227 -5.89 12.26 -0.43
N GLY A 228 -5.42 12.47 0.80
CA GLY A 228 -5.96 13.51 1.68
C GLY A 228 -7.47 13.33 1.85
N PRO A 229 -8.27 14.43 1.95
CA PRO A 229 -9.73 14.36 2.00
C PRO A 229 -10.39 14.12 0.63
N GLY A 230 -9.61 14.08 -0.47
CA GLY A 230 -10.14 14.06 -1.83
C GLY A 230 -10.94 12.80 -2.19
N TRP A 231 -10.70 11.67 -1.50
CA TRP A 231 -11.47 10.45 -1.71
C TRP A 231 -12.91 10.49 -1.14
N LEU A 232 -13.21 11.50 -0.32
CA LEU A 232 -14.52 11.65 0.32
C LEU A 232 -15.57 12.35 -0.56
N VAL A 233 -15.20 12.86 -1.73
CA VAL A 233 -16.18 13.46 -2.64
C VAL A 233 -17.21 12.43 -3.10
N SER A 234 -18.49 12.81 -3.12
CA SER A 234 -19.61 11.91 -3.43
C SER A 234 -19.61 11.45 -4.88
N ASP A 235 -19.42 12.38 -5.80
CA ASP A 235 -19.47 12.11 -7.25
C ASP A 235 -18.08 12.10 -7.85
N PHE A 236 -17.24 11.17 -7.38
CA PHE A 236 -15.81 11.15 -7.69
C PHE A 236 -15.51 11.16 -9.20
N ASP A 237 -16.25 10.42 -10.00
CA ASP A 237 -16.01 10.34 -11.44
C ASP A 237 -16.33 11.65 -12.15
N GLU A 238 -17.31 12.43 -11.69
CA GLU A 238 -17.58 13.80 -12.18
C GLU A 238 -16.35 14.69 -11.94
N TRP A 239 -15.84 14.69 -10.70
CA TRP A 239 -14.64 15.45 -10.35
C TRP A 239 -13.43 15.02 -11.17
N TRP A 240 -13.23 13.71 -11.30
CA TRP A 240 -12.03 13.15 -11.96
C TRP A 240 -12.02 13.37 -13.47
N ASN A 241 -13.17 13.31 -14.12
CA ASN A 241 -13.31 13.51 -15.56
C ASN A 241 -13.31 15.00 -15.97
N ASN A 242 -13.39 15.92 -15.02
CA ASN A 242 -13.23 17.35 -15.25
C ASN A 242 -11.79 17.78 -14.91
N PRO A 243 -10.95 18.18 -15.89
CA PRO A 243 -9.54 18.49 -15.64
C PRO A 243 -9.32 19.57 -14.58
N GLN A 244 -10.20 20.56 -14.47
CA GLN A 244 -10.07 21.63 -13.48
C GLN A 244 -10.40 21.13 -12.06
N LEU A 245 -11.41 20.28 -11.92
CA LEU A 245 -11.77 19.68 -10.61
C LEU A 245 -10.73 18.65 -10.19
N GLN A 246 -10.24 17.85 -11.11
CA GLN A 246 -9.13 16.90 -10.86
C GLN A 246 -7.88 17.64 -10.34
N ASP A 247 -7.47 18.73 -11.00
CA ASP A 247 -6.32 19.53 -10.53
C ASP A 247 -6.56 20.09 -9.12
N ARG A 248 -7.78 20.53 -8.81
CA ARG A 248 -8.12 20.99 -7.46
C ARG A 248 -7.99 19.88 -6.42
N LEU A 249 -8.47 18.65 -6.70
CA LEU A 249 -8.32 17.50 -5.81
C LEU A 249 -6.84 17.18 -5.58
N MET A 250 -6.07 17.08 -6.66
CA MET A 250 -4.63 16.80 -6.60
C MET A 250 -3.87 17.89 -5.81
N ARG A 251 -4.22 19.15 -6.02
CA ARG A 251 -3.61 20.28 -5.29
C ARG A 251 -3.95 20.26 -3.80
N ILE A 252 -5.20 19.99 -3.43
CA ILE A 252 -5.60 19.87 -2.02
C ILE A 252 -4.86 18.72 -1.36
N ALA A 253 -4.81 17.54 -2.00
CA ALA A 253 -4.09 16.39 -1.47
C ALA A 253 -2.61 16.71 -1.19
N ARG A 254 -1.92 17.41 -2.12
CA ARG A 254 -0.52 17.83 -1.94
C ARG A 254 -0.33 18.83 -0.79
N ILE A 255 -1.27 19.78 -0.60
CA ILE A 255 -1.17 20.80 0.45
C ILE A 255 -1.26 20.17 1.84
N VAL A 256 -2.14 19.16 2.01
CA VAL A 256 -2.40 18.55 3.32
C VAL A 256 -1.64 17.25 3.56
N GLU A 257 -0.85 16.78 2.60
CA GLU A 257 -0.24 15.45 2.63
C GLU A 257 0.63 15.17 3.87
N ALA A 258 1.27 16.20 4.44
CA ALA A 258 2.14 16.09 5.61
C ALA A 258 1.60 16.82 6.84
N GLU A 259 0.37 17.36 6.78
CA GLU A 259 -0.26 18.06 7.91
C GLU A 259 -0.69 17.04 8.98
N PRO A 260 -0.07 17.03 10.18
CA PRO A 260 -0.32 16.00 11.18
C PRO A 260 -1.78 15.91 11.62
N SER A 261 -2.49 17.05 11.69
CA SER A 261 -3.90 17.10 12.11
C SER A 261 -4.86 16.52 11.06
N VAL A 262 -4.39 16.25 9.84
CA VAL A 262 -5.22 15.78 8.71
C VAL A 262 -4.73 14.46 8.13
N LEU A 263 -3.56 13.97 8.52
CA LEU A 263 -3.00 12.71 8.00
C LEU A 263 -3.99 11.54 8.04
N GLY A 264 -4.70 11.41 9.18
CA GLY A 264 -5.67 10.33 9.36
C GLY A 264 -6.93 10.43 8.50
N VAL A 265 -7.18 11.57 7.86
CA VAL A 265 -8.33 11.74 6.95
C VAL A 265 -8.07 11.07 5.60
N SER A 266 -6.82 10.88 5.20
CA SER A 266 -6.48 10.07 4.03
C SER A 266 -6.83 8.61 4.26
N ALA A 267 -7.39 7.92 3.27
CA ALA A 267 -7.64 6.48 3.37
C ALA A 267 -6.33 5.71 3.51
N HIS A 268 -5.31 6.11 2.75
CA HIS A 268 -3.97 5.51 2.78
C HIS A 268 -2.93 6.53 3.24
N MET A 269 -1.95 6.05 4.01
CA MET A 269 -0.81 6.83 4.47
C MET A 269 0.48 6.17 4.01
N MET A 270 1.34 6.92 3.33
CA MET A 270 2.66 6.45 2.90
C MET A 270 3.71 6.90 3.92
N VAL A 271 4.43 5.94 4.52
CA VAL A 271 5.60 6.20 5.35
C VAL A 271 6.87 6.02 4.51
N VAL A 272 7.79 6.96 4.65
CA VAL A 272 9.10 6.93 3.99
C VAL A 272 10.19 6.79 5.03
N GLY A 273 11.04 5.78 4.89
CA GLY A 273 12.15 5.53 5.80
C GLY A 273 13.43 5.18 5.06
N HIS A 274 14.56 5.63 5.59
CA HIS A 274 15.88 5.34 5.05
C HIS A 274 16.66 4.37 5.93
N LYS A 275 17.33 3.41 5.32
CA LYS A 275 18.40 2.64 5.97
C LYS A 275 19.63 3.54 6.10
N LEU A 276 20.15 3.71 7.31
CA LEU A 276 21.34 4.53 7.51
C LEU A 276 22.52 4.03 6.65
N LYS A 277 23.32 4.97 6.17
CA LYS A 277 24.62 4.62 5.56
C LYS A 277 25.51 4.02 6.64
N ALA A 278 26.17 2.90 6.32
CA ALA A 278 27.26 2.42 7.16
C ALA A 278 28.33 3.53 7.26
N ALA A 279 28.83 3.78 8.48
CA ALA A 279 29.85 4.77 8.74
C ALA A 279 31.19 4.35 8.11
#